data_02b7cdc016f7573de1a25b42e91f9ea7
#
_entry.id   02b7cdc016f7573de1a25b42e91f9ea7
#
_cell.length_a   1.000
_cell.length_b   1.000
_cell.length_c   1.000
_cell.angle_alpha   90.00
_cell.angle_beta   90.00
_cell.angle_gamma   90.00
#
_symmetry.space_group_name_H-M   'P 1'
#
loop_
_entity.id
_entity.type
_entity.pdbx_description
1 polymer ?
#
loop_
_entity_poly.entity_id
_entity_poly.type
_entity_poly.pdbx_seq_one_letter_code
_entity_poly.pdbx_strand_id
1 'polypeptide(L)'
;TPVTPTAAPATSTDIQGQTQTGKPSFMSGNPSVPMDDDVPATFDDGSTTKVIPGEGTYTVSPDGTVTFVPEKAFTGTGTGVTVKRVDKNGTAITATYTPTVTPVTPTAESVTSIGNKGQTQTGKPSFTEGDSRVPMNNQVPATFDDGSTTKTISGVGTYTVAADGTVTFTPEPEFTGTAPAVTVVREDVNGTKASATYTPTVLPITKFVDKEGKEIPGYPTVDGEQP
;
A
#
# COMPACT_ATOMS: atom_id res chain seq x y z
N THR A 1 35.09 -21.94 -39.96
CA THR A 1 34.60 -20.61 -39.59
C THR A 1 33.83 -20.70 -38.30
N PRO A 2 34.13 -19.87 -37.30
CA PRO A 2 33.37 -19.88 -36.05
C PRO A 2 31.89 -19.52 -36.28
N VAL A 3 31.02 -20.18 -35.48
CA VAL A 3 29.58 -19.88 -35.44
C VAL A 3 29.27 -19.33 -34.06
N THR A 4 28.76 -18.13 -34.02
CA THR A 4 28.44 -17.46 -32.76
C THR A 4 26.96 -17.11 -32.72
N PRO A 5 26.18 -17.64 -31.75
CA PRO A 5 24.80 -17.22 -31.60
C PRO A 5 24.69 -15.76 -31.15
N THR A 6 23.52 -15.17 -31.34
CA THR A 6 23.23 -13.80 -30.90
C THR A 6 22.10 -13.81 -29.90
N ALA A 7 21.98 -12.74 -29.12
CA ALA A 7 20.96 -12.62 -28.12
C ALA A 7 20.50 -11.16 -27.99
N ALA A 8 19.26 -10.95 -27.57
CA ALA A 8 18.72 -9.64 -27.28
C ALA A 8 18.11 -9.63 -25.88
N PRO A 9 18.33 -8.54 -25.14
CA PRO A 9 17.80 -8.41 -23.79
C PRO A 9 16.29 -8.27 -23.77
N ALA A 10 15.70 -8.53 -22.61
CA ALA A 10 14.29 -8.33 -22.36
C ALA A 10 14.10 -7.40 -21.16
N THR A 11 12.99 -6.70 -21.16
CA THR A 11 12.57 -5.85 -20.05
C THR A 11 11.09 -6.13 -19.76
N SER A 12 10.66 -5.77 -18.56
CA SER A 12 9.25 -5.77 -18.20
C SER A 12 8.96 -4.60 -17.27
N THR A 13 7.70 -4.21 -17.21
CA THR A 13 7.25 -3.16 -16.30
C THR A 13 5.88 -3.56 -15.77
N ASP A 14 5.71 -3.46 -14.46
CA ASP A 14 4.43 -3.64 -13.81
C ASP A 14 4.42 -2.87 -12.49
N ILE A 15 3.26 -2.82 -11.88
CA ILE A 15 3.06 -2.11 -10.61
C ILE A 15 3.64 -2.88 -9.45
N GLN A 16 3.88 -2.17 -8.37
CA GLN A 16 4.42 -2.68 -7.11
C GLN A 16 3.67 -3.93 -6.63
N GLY A 17 4.42 -4.94 -6.23
CA GLY A 17 3.90 -6.18 -5.67
C GLY A 17 3.52 -7.24 -6.70
N GLN A 18 3.56 -6.95 -8.01
CA GLN A 18 3.14 -7.90 -9.04
C GLN A 18 4.33 -8.69 -9.59
N THR A 19 4.12 -9.99 -9.76
CA THR A 19 5.10 -10.85 -10.43
C THR A 19 5.21 -10.48 -11.89
N GLN A 20 6.45 -10.43 -12.41
CA GLN A 20 6.74 -10.09 -13.79
C GLN A 20 7.50 -11.23 -14.48
N THR A 21 7.37 -11.32 -15.78
CA THR A 21 8.14 -12.25 -16.58
C THR A 21 8.76 -11.54 -17.77
N GLY A 22 9.88 -12.08 -18.23
CA GLY A 22 10.52 -11.64 -19.45
C GLY A 22 11.39 -12.75 -20.01
N LYS A 23 11.53 -12.78 -21.32
CA LYS A 23 12.31 -13.82 -21.99
C LYS A 23 13.28 -13.17 -22.98
N PRO A 24 14.59 -13.10 -22.64
CA PRO A 24 15.58 -12.70 -23.62
C PRO A 24 15.51 -13.64 -24.83
N SER A 25 15.76 -13.13 -26.00
CA SER A 25 15.75 -13.92 -27.22
C SER A 25 17.15 -14.40 -27.55
N PHE A 26 17.24 -15.62 -28.05
CA PHE A 26 18.51 -16.25 -28.46
C PHE A 26 18.33 -16.80 -29.87
N MET A 27 19.27 -16.46 -30.75
CA MET A 27 19.21 -16.87 -32.14
C MET A 27 20.50 -17.59 -32.51
N SER A 28 20.34 -18.68 -33.25
CA SER A 28 21.50 -19.40 -33.78
C SER A 28 22.31 -18.51 -34.73
N GLY A 29 23.65 -18.66 -34.68
CA GLY A 29 24.51 -17.96 -35.62
C GLY A 29 24.45 -18.53 -37.03
N ASN A 30 24.02 -19.80 -37.15
CA ASN A 30 23.82 -20.50 -38.43
C ASN A 30 22.70 -21.53 -38.22
N PRO A 31 21.75 -21.67 -39.16
CA PRO A 31 20.68 -22.65 -39.02
C PRO A 31 21.16 -24.09 -38.84
N SER A 32 22.37 -24.41 -39.28
CA SER A 32 22.97 -25.76 -39.09
C SER A 32 23.48 -25.96 -37.65
N VAL A 33 23.57 -24.90 -36.86
CA VAL A 33 23.99 -24.97 -35.45
C VAL A 33 22.91 -24.30 -34.61
N PRO A 34 21.77 -24.96 -34.38
CA PRO A 34 20.69 -24.37 -33.62
C PRO A 34 21.05 -24.21 -32.14
N MET A 35 20.27 -23.42 -31.42
CA MET A 35 20.36 -23.39 -29.95
C MET A 35 20.06 -24.80 -29.42
N ASP A 36 20.75 -25.20 -28.35
CA ASP A 36 20.62 -26.54 -27.79
C ASP A 36 19.51 -26.55 -26.73
N ASP A 37 18.33 -27.04 -27.13
CA ASP A 37 17.17 -27.07 -26.24
C ASP A 37 17.29 -28.21 -25.19
N ASP A 38 18.26 -29.10 -25.32
CA ASP A 38 18.54 -30.11 -24.31
C ASP A 38 19.39 -29.59 -23.15
N VAL A 39 19.98 -28.40 -23.32
CA VAL A 39 20.74 -27.73 -22.26
C VAL A 39 19.88 -26.62 -21.70
N PRO A 40 19.39 -26.73 -20.45
CA PRO A 40 18.54 -25.72 -19.87
C PRO A 40 19.26 -24.37 -19.74
N ALA A 41 18.52 -23.28 -19.93
CA ALA A 41 19.02 -21.94 -19.64
C ALA A 41 19.37 -21.83 -18.16
N THR A 42 20.39 -21.04 -17.86
CA THR A 42 20.77 -20.70 -16.48
C THR A 42 21.08 -19.22 -16.41
N PHE A 43 21.25 -18.69 -15.20
CA PHE A 43 21.92 -17.42 -15.05
C PHE A 43 23.43 -17.57 -15.33
N ASP A 44 24.12 -16.49 -15.47
CA ASP A 44 25.54 -16.49 -15.88
C ASP A 44 26.44 -17.20 -14.87
N ASP A 45 26.04 -17.32 -13.61
CA ASP A 45 26.75 -18.07 -12.56
C ASP A 45 26.37 -19.56 -12.52
N GLY A 46 25.54 -20.02 -13.43
CA GLY A 46 25.09 -21.42 -13.50
C GLY A 46 23.87 -21.72 -12.63
N SER A 47 23.41 -20.81 -11.81
CA SER A 47 22.23 -20.99 -10.97
C SER A 47 20.95 -20.77 -11.78
N THR A 48 19.81 -21.21 -11.22
CA THR A 48 18.48 -20.97 -11.78
C THR A 48 17.59 -20.13 -10.86
N THR A 49 18.09 -19.76 -9.69
CA THR A 49 17.41 -18.89 -8.74
C THR A 49 18.40 -17.89 -8.19
N LYS A 50 17.98 -16.64 -8.12
CA LYS A 50 18.77 -15.55 -7.58
C LYS A 50 17.93 -14.66 -6.70
N VAL A 51 18.29 -14.54 -5.42
CA VAL A 51 17.62 -13.70 -4.45
C VAL A 51 18.45 -12.45 -4.24
N ILE A 52 17.85 -11.28 -4.43
CA ILE A 52 18.49 -10.00 -4.14
C ILE A 52 17.70 -9.36 -3.00
N PRO A 53 18.29 -9.31 -1.78
CA PRO A 53 17.63 -8.74 -0.62
C PRO A 53 17.18 -7.31 -0.88
N GLY A 54 15.95 -6.97 -0.49
CA GLY A 54 15.36 -5.66 -0.72
C GLY A 54 14.80 -5.45 -2.12
N GLU A 55 15.01 -6.38 -3.03
CA GLU A 55 14.53 -6.27 -4.41
C GLU A 55 13.53 -7.38 -4.75
N GLY A 56 13.95 -8.63 -4.70
CA GLY A 56 13.08 -9.77 -5.02
C GLY A 56 13.86 -11.00 -5.44
N THR A 57 13.14 -11.95 -6.02
CA THR A 57 13.67 -13.26 -6.43
C THR A 57 13.45 -13.46 -7.92
N TYR A 58 14.53 -13.83 -8.62
CA TYR A 58 14.53 -14.16 -10.05
C TYR A 58 14.70 -15.67 -10.20
N THR A 59 13.90 -16.27 -11.06
CA THR A 59 14.07 -17.67 -11.48
C THR A 59 14.08 -17.74 -12.99
N VAL A 60 14.84 -18.69 -13.54
CA VAL A 60 14.89 -18.90 -14.98
C VAL A 60 14.44 -20.33 -15.30
N SER A 61 13.52 -20.43 -16.28
CA SER A 61 13.05 -21.69 -16.81
C SER A 61 14.03 -22.25 -17.85
N PRO A 62 13.96 -23.56 -18.18
CA PRO A 62 14.85 -24.14 -19.20
C PRO A 62 14.83 -23.43 -20.53
N ASP A 63 13.71 -22.81 -20.91
CA ASP A 63 13.58 -22.09 -22.17
C ASP A 63 14.12 -20.66 -22.14
N GLY A 64 14.62 -20.21 -20.97
CA GLY A 64 15.14 -18.85 -20.81
C GLY A 64 14.16 -17.83 -20.29
N THR A 65 12.91 -18.21 -20.02
CA THR A 65 11.94 -17.30 -19.41
C THR A 65 12.32 -17.03 -17.97
N VAL A 66 12.44 -15.73 -17.63
CA VAL A 66 12.73 -15.28 -16.27
C VAL A 66 11.43 -14.85 -15.61
N THR A 67 11.24 -15.30 -14.38
CA THR A 67 10.16 -14.83 -13.50
C THR A 67 10.77 -14.01 -12.38
N PHE A 68 10.25 -12.81 -12.16
CA PHE A 68 10.67 -11.92 -11.08
C PHE A 68 9.53 -11.73 -10.11
N VAL A 69 9.74 -12.15 -8.86
CA VAL A 69 8.81 -11.92 -7.75
C VAL A 69 9.42 -10.81 -6.89
N PRO A 70 8.92 -9.56 -7.00
CA PRO A 70 9.48 -8.45 -6.21
C PRO A 70 9.13 -8.58 -4.73
N GLU A 71 9.96 -8.03 -3.87
CA GLU A 71 9.55 -7.76 -2.51
C GLU A 71 8.47 -6.69 -2.53
N LYS A 72 7.51 -6.77 -1.62
CA LYS A 72 6.32 -5.91 -1.64
C LYS A 72 6.63 -4.41 -1.56
N ALA A 73 7.72 -4.06 -0.87
CA ALA A 73 8.13 -2.67 -0.73
C ALA A 73 9.00 -2.16 -1.88
N PHE A 74 9.46 -3.05 -2.78
CA PHE A 74 10.39 -2.65 -3.84
C PHE A 74 9.69 -1.85 -4.93
N THR A 75 10.31 -0.74 -5.32
CA THR A 75 9.93 0.08 -6.48
C THR A 75 11.19 0.51 -7.21
N GLY A 76 11.03 0.82 -8.50
CA GLY A 76 12.13 1.26 -9.35
C GLY A 76 12.61 0.17 -10.30
N THR A 77 13.74 0.42 -10.93
CA THR A 77 14.35 -0.52 -11.87
C THR A 77 15.17 -1.55 -11.10
N GLY A 78 14.88 -2.83 -11.35
CA GLY A 78 15.62 -3.91 -10.72
C GLY A 78 17.07 -4.00 -11.20
N THR A 79 17.91 -4.66 -10.42
CA THR A 79 19.29 -4.95 -10.80
C THR A 79 19.32 -5.80 -12.07
N GLY A 80 18.31 -6.65 -12.23
CA GLY A 80 18.24 -7.57 -13.35
C GLY A 80 19.15 -8.77 -13.21
N VAL A 81 19.06 -9.63 -14.20
CA VAL A 81 19.85 -10.88 -14.26
C VAL A 81 20.36 -11.09 -15.68
N THR A 82 21.39 -11.91 -15.80
CA THR A 82 21.95 -12.33 -17.09
C THR A 82 21.62 -13.77 -17.32
N VAL A 83 20.92 -14.06 -18.43
CA VAL A 83 20.52 -15.42 -18.84
C VAL A 83 21.54 -15.93 -19.86
N LYS A 84 21.95 -17.18 -19.70
CA LYS A 84 22.92 -17.86 -20.55
C LYS A 84 22.30 -19.08 -21.21
N ARG A 85 22.50 -19.20 -22.52
CA ARG A 85 22.17 -20.41 -23.28
C ARG A 85 23.36 -20.80 -24.15
N VAL A 86 23.35 -22.02 -24.63
CA VAL A 86 24.41 -22.53 -25.54
C VAL A 86 23.78 -23.06 -26.81
N ASP A 87 24.54 -23.03 -27.91
CA ASP A 87 24.17 -23.67 -29.15
C ASP A 87 24.63 -25.16 -29.16
N LYS A 88 24.36 -25.86 -30.24
CA LYS A 88 24.72 -27.29 -30.38
C LYS A 88 26.23 -27.51 -30.37
N ASN A 89 27.02 -26.51 -30.62
CA ASN A 89 28.48 -26.58 -30.49
C ASN A 89 28.98 -26.28 -29.07
N GLY A 90 28.07 -25.95 -28.16
CA GLY A 90 28.43 -25.55 -26.81
C GLY A 90 28.90 -24.10 -26.67
N THR A 91 28.75 -23.28 -27.72
CA THR A 91 29.07 -21.88 -27.67
C THR A 91 28.02 -21.13 -26.87
N ALA A 92 28.46 -20.45 -25.79
CA ALA A 92 27.58 -19.73 -24.89
C ALA A 92 27.30 -18.32 -25.41
N ILE A 93 26.10 -17.85 -25.13
CA ILE A 93 25.67 -16.47 -25.34
C ILE A 93 24.80 -16.01 -24.16
N THR A 94 24.88 -14.77 -23.83
CA THR A 94 24.14 -14.19 -22.70
C THR A 94 23.32 -13.00 -23.11
N ALA A 95 22.24 -12.77 -22.41
CA ALA A 95 21.43 -11.56 -22.51
C ALA A 95 20.79 -11.25 -21.16
N THR A 96 20.49 -9.98 -20.94
CA THR A 96 19.94 -9.53 -19.66
C THR A 96 18.41 -9.49 -19.68
N TYR A 97 17.82 -9.63 -18.50
CA TYR A 97 16.44 -9.29 -18.23
C TYR A 97 16.40 -8.27 -17.09
N THR A 98 15.70 -7.16 -17.31
CA THR A 98 15.59 -6.08 -16.32
C THR A 98 14.13 -5.72 -16.11
N PRO A 99 13.57 -5.94 -14.91
CA PRO A 99 12.23 -5.51 -14.55
C PRO A 99 12.23 -4.09 -14.02
N THR A 100 11.12 -3.38 -14.24
CA THR A 100 10.83 -2.10 -13.59
C THR A 100 9.53 -2.21 -12.83
N VAL A 101 9.53 -1.71 -11.59
CA VAL A 101 8.37 -1.75 -10.69
C VAL A 101 7.92 -0.32 -10.44
N THR A 102 6.68 -0.01 -10.84
CA THR A 102 6.10 1.32 -10.61
C THR A 102 5.40 1.38 -9.26
N PRO A 103 5.59 2.46 -8.48
CA PRO A 103 4.98 2.54 -7.16
C PRO A 103 3.46 2.63 -7.22
N VAL A 104 2.81 2.05 -6.21
CA VAL A 104 1.37 2.17 -5.97
C VAL A 104 1.19 2.80 -4.60
N THR A 105 0.44 3.89 -4.54
CA THR A 105 0.21 4.63 -3.31
C THR A 105 -1.27 4.75 -3.04
N PRO A 106 -1.77 4.25 -1.89
CA PRO A 106 -3.15 4.49 -1.49
C PRO A 106 -3.35 5.95 -1.11
N THR A 107 -4.60 6.39 -1.15
CA THR A 107 -4.99 7.74 -0.75
C THR A 107 -6.00 7.69 0.39
N ALA A 108 -6.17 8.81 1.08
CA ALA A 108 -7.10 8.90 2.19
C ALA A 108 -7.74 10.29 2.24
N GLU A 109 -8.97 10.35 2.76
CA GLU A 109 -9.69 11.60 2.95
C GLU A 109 -10.08 11.78 4.40
N SER A 110 -9.85 12.98 4.92
CA SER A 110 -10.18 13.37 6.28
C SER A 110 -11.68 13.59 6.44
N VAL A 111 -12.17 13.39 7.66
CA VAL A 111 -13.58 13.57 8.01
C VAL A 111 -13.68 14.41 9.28
N THR A 112 -14.87 14.95 9.46
CA THR A 112 -15.24 15.72 10.65
C THR A 112 -16.57 15.22 11.18
N SER A 113 -16.90 15.56 12.42
CA SER A 113 -18.23 15.34 12.97
C SER A 113 -18.60 16.52 13.85
N ILE A 114 -19.89 16.68 14.08
CA ILE A 114 -20.45 17.70 14.96
C ILE A 114 -21.48 17.03 15.85
N GLY A 115 -21.41 17.26 17.14
CA GLY A 115 -22.36 16.76 18.09
C GLY A 115 -22.54 17.73 19.24
N ASN A 116 -23.55 17.48 20.06
CA ASN A 116 -23.83 18.32 21.22
C ASN A 116 -22.93 17.93 22.39
N LYS A 117 -22.79 18.83 23.32
CA LYS A 117 -22.07 18.66 24.56
C LYS A 117 -22.42 17.30 25.22
N GLY A 118 -21.41 16.52 25.57
CA GLY A 118 -21.58 15.24 26.24
C GLY A 118 -21.90 14.06 25.33
N GLN A 119 -22.22 14.28 24.06
CA GLN A 119 -22.59 13.20 23.14
C GLN A 119 -21.38 12.57 22.48
N THR A 120 -21.38 11.25 22.44
CA THR A 120 -20.39 10.49 21.67
C THR A 120 -20.56 10.73 20.18
N GLN A 121 -19.46 10.89 19.47
CA GLN A 121 -19.44 11.11 18.02
C GLN A 121 -18.60 10.03 17.35
N THR A 122 -18.88 9.79 16.09
CA THR A 122 -18.07 8.88 15.27
C THR A 122 -17.71 9.54 13.95
N GLY A 123 -16.60 9.10 13.39
CA GLY A 123 -16.18 9.48 12.05
C GLY A 123 -15.26 8.43 11.47
N LYS A 124 -15.33 8.23 10.17
CA LYS A 124 -14.54 7.21 9.48
C LYS A 124 -13.84 7.85 8.29
N PRO A 125 -12.54 8.18 8.41
CA PRO A 125 -11.77 8.58 7.24
C PRO A 125 -11.85 7.51 6.17
N SER A 126 -11.90 7.91 4.91
CA SER A 126 -11.96 6.96 3.81
C SER A 126 -10.54 6.69 3.29
N PHE A 127 -10.30 5.43 2.92
CA PHE A 127 -9.03 4.99 2.37
C PHE A 127 -9.32 4.32 1.03
N THR A 128 -8.58 4.75 0.00
CA THR A 128 -8.77 4.25 -1.35
C THR A 128 -7.46 3.65 -1.85
N GLU A 129 -7.56 2.43 -2.37
CA GLU A 129 -6.42 1.77 -2.98
C GLU A 129 -5.89 2.54 -4.18
N GLY A 130 -4.57 2.48 -4.40
CA GLY A 130 -3.94 3.14 -5.53
C GLY A 130 -4.15 2.40 -6.86
N ASP A 131 -4.38 1.09 -6.79
CA ASP A 131 -4.67 0.22 -7.93
C ASP A 131 -5.53 -0.95 -7.46
N SER A 132 -6.46 -1.40 -8.28
CA SER A 132 -7.38 -2.48 -7.91
C SER A 132 -6.67 -3.80 -7.57
N ARG A 133 -5.45 -3.99 -8.09
CA ARG A 133 -4.65 -5.18 -7.79
C ARG A 133 -3.90 -5.08 -6.47
N VAL A 134 -3.92 -3.92 -5.82
CA VAL A 134 -3.24 -3.66 -4.54
C VAL A 134 -4.28 -3.09 -3.56
N PRO A 135 -5.18 -3.93 -3.03
CA PRO A 135 -6.23 -3.46 -2.13
C PRO A 135 -5.67 -3.03 -0.78
N MET A 136 -6.48 -2.28 -0.04
CA MET A 136 -6.18 -2.03 1.38
C MET A 136 -6.14 -3.36 2.12
N ASN A 137 -5.21 -3.49 3.07
CA ASN A 137 -4.99 -4.74 3.79
C ASN A 137 -5.91 -4.82 5.00
N ASN A 138 -7.01 -5.57 4.88
CA ASN A 138 -7.98 -5.74 5.97
C ASN A 138 -7.47 -6.67 7.09
N GLN A 139 -6.34 -7.34 6.89
CA GLN A 139 -5.69 -8.16 7.92
C GLN A 139 -4.87 -7.30 8.90
N VAL A 140 -4.56 -6.06 8.53
CA VAL A 140 -3.83 -5.12 9.36
C VAL A 140 -4.83 -4.07 9.89
N PRO A 141 -5.10 -4.06 11.19
CA PRO A 141 -6.05 -3.10 11.76
C PRO A 141 -5.57 -1.66 11.62
N ALA A 142 -6.52 -0.73 11.45
CA ALA A 142 -6.23 0.69 11.52
C ALA A 142 -5.68 1.07 12.90
N THR A 143 -4.81 2.04 12.93
CA THR A 143 -4.27 2.62 14.18
C THR A 143 -4.24 4.14 14.07
N PHE A 144 -4.01 4.80 15.19
CA PHE A 144 -3.55 6.18 15.16
C PHE A 144 -2.08 6.22 14.70
N ASP A 145 -1.58 7.42 14.38
CA ASP A 145 -0.24 7.59 13.81
C ASP A 145 0.90 7.17 14.76
N ASP A 146 0.62 7.11 16.07
CA ASP A 146 1.58 6.61 17.06
C ASP A 146 1.50 5.09 17.28
N GLY A 147 0.68 4.40 16.49
CA GLY A 147 0.47 2.95 16.59
C GLY A 147 -0.55 2.53 17.64
N SER A 148 -1.07 3.45 18.44
CA SER A 148 -2.09 3.15 19.43
C SER A 148 -3.49 3.09 18.82
N THR A 149 -4.45 2.53 19.57
CA THR A 149 -5.86 2.50 19.19
C THR A 149 -6.74 3.29 20.13
N THR A 150 -6.16 3.88 21.19
CA THR A 150 -6.85 4.73 22.14
C THR A 150 -5.98 5.95 22.45
N LYS A 151 -6.60 7.11 22.43
CA LYS A 151 -5.92 8.38 22.74
C LYS A 151 -6.82 9.20 23.66
N THR A 152 -6.32 9.56 24.83
CA THR A 152 -7.02 10.42 25.78
C THR A 152 -6.32 11.77 25.84
N ILE A 153 -7.10 12.84 25.65
CA ILE A 153 -6.62 14.21 25.80
C ILE A 153 -7.34 14.82 26.99
N SER A 154 -6.58 15.16 28.03
CA SER A 154 -7.12 15.72 29.26
C SER A 154 -7.92 16.98 28.95
N GLY A 155 -9.12 17.09 29.51
CA GLY A 155 -10.01 18.24 29.30
C GLY A 155 -10.77 18.21 27.98
N VAL A 156 -10.53 17.22 27.13
CA VAL A 156 -11.15 17.11 25.79
C VAL A 156 -12.00 15.84 25.69
N GLY A 157 -11.38 14.70 25.80
CA GLY A 157 -12.06 13.41 25.69
C GLY A 157 -11.15 12.28 25.27
N THR A 158 -11.77 11.17 24.89
CA THR A 158 -11.08 9.95 24.49
C THR A 158 -11.49 9.54 23.09
N TYR A 159 -10.48 9.24 22.27
CA TYR A 159 -10.66 8.74 20.91
C TYR A 159 -10.26 7.26 20.89
N THR A 160 -11.07 6.44 20.23
CA THR A 160 -10.70 5.06 19.93
C THR A 160 -10.88 4.81 18.44
N VAL A 161 -10.03 3.98 17.86
CA VAL A 161 -10.14 3.60 16.45
C VAL A 161 -10.37 2.10 16.34
N ALA A 162 -11.41 1.74 15.57
CA ALA A 162 -11.71 0.35 15.25
C ALA A 162 -10.81 -0.16 14.12
N ALA A 163 -10.77 -1.48 13.94
CA ALA A 163 -9.94 -2.11 12.92
C ALA A 163 -10.21 -1.57 11.52
N ASP A 164 -11.46 -1.16 11.23
CA ASP A 164 -11.87 -0.64 9.92
C ASP A 164 -11.57 0.86 9.72
N GLY A 165 -11.04 1.54 10.75
CA GLY A 165 -10.73 2.95 10.71
C GLY A 165 -11.79 3.87 11.30
N THR A 166 -12.91 3.33 11.76
CA THR A 166 -13.95 4.14 12.43
C THR A 166 -13.42 4.65 13.76
N VAL A 167 -13.45 5.97 13.94
CA VAL A 167 -13.05 6.62 15.19
C VAL A 167 -14.31 6.93 16.00
N THR A 168 -14.26 6.60 17.28
CA THR A 168 -15.28 7.00 18.26
C THR A 168 -14.66 8.02 19.19
N PHE A 169 -15.31 9.17 19.34
CA PHE A 169 -14.90 10.24 20.23
C PHE A 169 -15.91 10.37 21.35
N THR A 170 -15.46 10.17 22.58
CA THR A 170 -16.25 10.38 23.79
C THR A 170 -15.72 11.65 24.46
N PRO A 171 -16.44 12.79 24.34
CA PRO A 171 -15.99 14.04 24.94
C PRO A 171 -16.07 14.00 26.46
N GLU A 172 -15.22 14.77 27.11
CA GLU A 172 -15.45 15.07 28.51
C GLU A 172 -16.75 15.87 28.67
N PRO A 173 -17.48 15.70 29.77
CA PRO A 173 -18.84 16.28 29.90
C PRO A 173 -18.91 17.81 29.68
N GLU A 174 -17.85 18.53 30.04
CA GLU A 174 -17.84 19.98 29.95
C GLU A 174 -17.14 20.52 28.71
N PHE A 175 -16.54 19.65 27.88
CA PHE A 175 -15.82 20.11 26.69
C PHE A 175 -16.77 20.63 25.62
N THR A 176 -16.45 21.81 25.08
CA THR A 176 -17.08 22.39 23.90
C THR A 176 -16.01 22.98 22.98
N GLY A 177 -16.33 23.08 21.71
CA GLY A 177 -15.43 23.60 20.68
C GLY A 177 -14.91 22.51 19.75
N THR A 178 -13.98 22.89 18.90
CA THR A 178 -13.34 21.95 17.99
C THR A 178 -12.20 21.24 18.72
N ALA A 179 -12.30 19.92 18.79
CA ALA A 179 -11.29 19.10 19.43
C ALA A 179 -10.06 18.96 18.54
N PRO A 180 -8.89 18.64 19.12
CA PRO A 180 -7.72 18.31 18.32
C PRO A 180 -7.99 17.14 17.38
N ALA A 181 -7.47 17.23 16.16
CA ALA A 181 -7.61 16.15 15.19
C ALA A 181 -6.75 14.94 15.62
N VAL A 182 -7.24 13.76 15.31
CA VAL A 182 -6.43 12.53 15.39
C VAL A 182 -6.17 12.02 13.98
N THR A 183 -5.03 11.38 13.79
CA THR A 183 -4.62 10.85 12.50
C THR A 183 -4.79 9.33 12.51
N VAL A 184 -5.56 8.82 11.54
CA VAL A 184 -5.80 7.39 11.34
C VAL A 184 -4.92 6.90 10.21
N VAL A 185 -4.28 5.76 10.41
CA VAL A 185 -3.36 5.15 9.44
C VAL A 185 -3.85 3.78 9.07
N ARG A 186 -3.87 3.50 7.77
CA ARG A 186 -4.06 2.15 7.22
C ARG A 186 -3.01 1.89 6.15
N GLU A 187 -2.81 0.63 5.83
CA GLU A 187 -1.86 0.24 4.78
C GLU A 187 -2.50 -0.67 3.76
N ASP A 188 -1.94 -0.66 2.55
CA ASP A 188 -2.33 -1.60 1.51
C ASP A 188 -1.58 -2.93 1.66
N VAL A 189 -1.87 -3.89 0.77
CA VAL A 189 -1.25 -5.23 0.85
C VAL A 189 0.25 -5.23 0.56
N ASN A 190 0.79 -4.13 0.05
CA ASN A 190 2.24 -3.94 -0.11
C ASN A 190 2.89 -3.30 1.12
N GLY A 191 2.08 -2.92 2.12
CA GLY A 191 2.57 -2.24 3.31
C GLY A 191 2.73 -0.73 3.16
N THR A 192 2.26 -0.16 2.05
CA THR A 192 2.30 1.29 1.84
C THR A 192 1.17 1.95 2.62
N LYS A 193 1.52 2.93 3.44
CA LYS A 193 0.58 3.58 4.35
C LYS A 193 -0.07 4.81 3.73
N ALA A 194 -1.31 5.04 4.13
CA ALA A 194 -2.03 6.29 3.91
C ALA A 194 -2.58 6.75 5.25
N SER A 195 -2.74 8.05 5.42
CA SER A 195 -3.25 8.63 6.65
C SER A 195 -4.23 9.75 6.36
N ALA A 196 -5.20 9.92 7.24
CA ALA A 196 -6.15 11.02 7.20
C ALA A 196 -6.60 11.34 8.61
N THR A 197 -7.17 12.53 8.79
CA THR A 197 -7.55 13.01 10.11
C THR A 197 -9.05 12.88 10.34
N TYR A 198 -9.40 12.80 11.62
CA TYR A 198 -10.76 12.95 12.11
C TYR A 198 -10.77 14.08 13.14
N THR A 199 -11.66 15.04 12.96
CA THR A 199 -11.80 16.21 13.83
C THR A 199 -13.24 16.35 14.29
N PRO A 200 -13.55 16.08 15.56
CA PRO A 200 -14.88 16.32 16.11
C PRO A 200 -15.04 17.75 16.60
N THR A 201 -16.25 18.29 16.47
CA THR A 201 -16.64 19.56 17.08
C THR A 201 -17.79 19.29 18.03
N VAL A 202 -17.70 19.86 19.23
CA VAL A 202 -18.72 19.73 20.26
C VAL A 202 -19.39 21.10 20.45
N LEU A 203 -20.69 21.11 20.18
CA LEU A 203 -21.49 22.33 20.32
C LEU A 203 -22.00 22.46 21.75
N PRO A 204 -22.03 23.69 22.28
CA PRO A 204 -22.72 23.92 23.55
C PRO A 204 -24.22 23.63 23.37
N ILE A 205 -24.84 23.09 24.42
CA ILE A 205 -26.27 22.78 24.39
C ILE A 205 -27.02 24.08 24.61
N THR A 206 -27.94 24.41 23.66
CA THR A 206 -28.80 25.59 23.77
C THR A 206 -30.12 25.16 24.38
N LYS A 207 -30.49 25.78 25.50
CA LYS A 207 -31.72 25.50 26.20
C LYS A 207 -32.70 26.65 26.00
N PHE A 208 -33.81 26.41 25.31
CA PHE A 208 -34.89 27.34 25.15
C PHE A 208 -35.99 27.03 26.17
N VAL A 209 -36.52 28.04 26.80
CA VAL A 209 -37.56 27.90 27.78
C VAL A 209 -38.79 28.72 27.32
N ASP A 210 -39.97 28.29 27.75
CA ASP A 210 -41.21 29.04 27.53
C ASP A 210 -41.31 30.23 28.53
N LYS A 211 -42.45 30.94 28.48
CA LYS A 211 -42.69 32.08 29.36
C LYS A 211 -42.67 31.70 30.84
N GLU A 212 -42.98 30.46 31.16
CA GLU A 212 -43.01 29.94 32.52
C GLU A 212 -41.67 29.36 32.97
N GLY A 213 -40.63 29.41 32.11
CA GLY A 213 -39.31 28.90 32.42
C GLY A 213 -39.15 27.42 32.16
N LYS A 214 -40.07 26.77 31.45
CA LYS A 214 -39.97 25.36 31.07
C LYS A 214 -39.20 25.19 29.77
N GLU A 215 -38.40 24.15 29.74
CA GLU A 215 -37.65 23.78 28.56
C GLU A 215 -38.61 23.41 27.41
N ILE A 216 -38.31 23.92 26.21
CA ILE A 216 -39.09 23.64 25.03
C ILE A 216 -38.50 22.39 24.35
N PRO A 217 -39.30 21.28 24.24
CA PRO A 217 -38.78 20.05 23.64
C PRO A 217 -38.39 20.24 22.17
N GLY A 218 -37.25 19.63 21.79
CA GLY A 218 -36.77 19.65 20.42
C GLY A 218 -35.88 20.85 20.07
N TYR A 219 -35.72 21.82 20.96
CA TYR A 219 -34.80 22.92 20.76
C TYR A 219 -33.45 22.65 21.42
N PRO A 220 -32.35 23.00 20.76
CA PRO A 220 -31.02 22.84 21.35
C PRO A 220 -30.84 23.75 22.55
N THR A 221 -29.91 23.42 23.42
CA THR A 221 -29.57 24.18 24.62
C THR A 221 -28.16 24.73 24.50
N VAL A 222 -27.99 26.05 24.77
CA VAL A 222 -26.66 26.67 24.84
C VAL A 222 -26.26 26.75 26.31
N ASP A 223 -25.16 26.09 26.66
CA ASP A 223 -24.66 26.01 28.00
C ASP A 223 -24.09 27.36 28.42
N GLY A 224 -24.42 27.78 29.63
CA GLY A 224 -23.99 29.07 30.15
C GLY A 224 -24.79 30.28 29.69
N GLU A 225 -25.71 30.11 28.75
CA GLU A 225 -26.64 31.16 28.35
C GLU A 225 -27.94 31.04 29.17
N GLN A 226 -28.41 32.18 29.64
CA GLN A 226 -29.68 32.22 30.33
C GLN A 226 -30.68 32.89 29.42
N PRO A 227 -31.72 32.18 29.04
CA PRO A 227 -32.80 32.75 28.23
C PRO A 227 -33.52 33.90 28.95
#